data_926a232dc6cd1ca2597eb7b98154011b
#
_entry.id   926a232dc6cd1ca2597eb7b98154011b
#
_cell.length_a   1.000
_cell.length_b   1.000
_cell.length_c   1.000
_cell.angle_alpha   90.00
_cell.angle_beta   90.00
_cell.angle_gamma   90.00
#
_symmetry.space_group_name_H-M   'P 1'
#
loop_
_entity.id
_entity.type
_entity.pdbx_description
1 polymer ?
#
loop_
_entity_poly.entity_id
_entity_poly.type
_entity_poly.pdbx_seq_one_letter_code
_entity_poly.pdbx_strand_id
1 'polypeptide(L)'
;MMTIQRIFSKPLLNKIVILTGLVNGFLLWSLSVHAVDSPIKSDEVIIFLPEVGYPLADGKQWNLHVHGWIYEPDWSSDFSIAFRTLFGLEEYRLEEEKYESIAQERRKLFFVDNEGGKRIPIRIGAKIFVLDQSGSNGHFYGNLLVTAPEVEQWQDKATHTIPFTAITRENDNRQFSGKIYLLDAKGVSVISDIDDTIKVSEVHDKKALLANTFSRPFVPVPQMAQFYQQLATQEPGTTFHYVSASPWQLYPALTEFLETYHFPLGSFHLRLFRWKDSSFFSLFQSPQPHKIETIEHLLQWCPQRRFMLVGDSGEQDAEIYAMIARKYPERIVHIFIHEVPRQNGNKLDYREVFKGIPTTQWTVFTDATSLLAK
;
A
#
# COMPACT_ATOMS: atom_id res chain seq x y z
N MET A 1 -2.09 49.14 64.04
CA MET A 1 -0.92 50.03 64.23
C MET A 1 -0.61 50.66 62.88
N MET A 2 -0.97 51.87 62.85
CA MET A 2 -0.34 53.09 62.26
C MET A 2 -0.09 52.99 60.74
N THR A 3 -0.87 53.73 59.94
CA THR A 3 -0.87 55.20 59.74
C THR A 3 0.25 55.60 58.76
N ILE A 4 0.12 56.40 57.72
CA ILE A 4 -0.53 57.68 57.36
C ILE A 4 -0.06 57.94 55.90
N GLN A 5 -0.95 58.26 55.01
CA GLN A 5 -1.31 59.57 54.44
C GLN A 5 -0.41 60.13 53.33
N ARG A 6 -1.06 60.43 52.19
CA ARG A 6 -1.40 61.76 51.55
C ARG A 6 -0.20 62.41 50.86
N ILE A 7 -0.29 63.16 49.77
CA ILE A 7 -1.20 64.20 49.31
C ILE A 7 -0.91 64.61 47.84
N PHE A 8 -1.96 64.86 47.05
CA PHE A 8 -2.17 65.90 46.00
C PHE A 8 -1.05 66.30 45.01
N SER A 9 -1.31 66.56 43.72
CA SER A 9 -2.20 67.56 43.13
C SER A 9 -2.26 67.47 41.60
N LYS A 10 -3.44 67.77 41.03
CA LYS A 10 -3.64 68.27 39.64
C LYS A 10 -3.34 69.77 39.62
N PRO A 11 -3.20 70.48 38.44
CA PRO A 11 -4.16 70.54 37.35
C PRO A 11 -3.66 71.02 35.95
N LEU A 12 -4.61 71.04 35.05
CA LEU A 12 -4.94 72.00 33.91
C LEU A 12 -4.36 71.69 32.50
N LEU A 13 -5.30 71.32 31.65
CA LEU A 13 -5.70 71.93 30.35
C LEU A 13 -4.63 72.51 29.42
N ASN A 14 -4.59 71.92 28.22
CA ASN A 14 -4.91 72.69 27.01
C ASN A 14 -5.35 71.86 25.84
N LYS A 15 -6.43 72.21 25.21
CA LYS A 15 -6.99 71.70 23.98
C LYS A 15 -6.15 72.18 22.80
N ILE A 16 -5.76 71.25 21.92
CA ILE A 16 -5.59 71.54 20.50
C ILE A 16 -6.19 70.40 19.71
N VAL A 17 -7.18 70.67 18.91
CA VAL A 17 -7.81 69.90 17.88
C VAL A 17 -6.93 70.01 16.63
N ILE A 18 -6.42 68.93 16.09
CA ILE A 18 -6.06 68.89 14.67
C ILE A 18 -6.57 67.54 14.10
N LEU A 19 -7.49 67.73 13.17
CA LEU A 19 -7.99 66.79 12.21
C LEU A 19 -6.81 66.33 11.30
N THR A 20 -6.68 65.10 10.99
CA THR A 20 -6.49 64.58 9.59
C THR A 20 -5.93 63.18 9.53
N GLY A 21 -6.49 62.41 8.67
CA GLY A 21 -5.78 61.36 7.95
C GLY A 21 -5.97 59.93 8.42
N LEU A 22 -7.13 59.32 8.13
CA LEU A 22 -7.25 57.87 7.94
C LEU A 22 -6.35 57.44 6.78
N VAL A 23 -5.21 56.86 7.08
CA VAL A 23 -4.47 56.01 6.12
C VAL A 23 -4.66 54.57 6.58
N ASN A 24 -5.54 53.85 5.88
CA ASN A 24 -5.65 52.41 5.95
C ASN A 24 -4.35 51.79 5.43
N GLY A 25 -3.41 51.56 6.31
CA GLY A 25 -2.28 50.71 6.05
C GLY A 25 -2.74 49.25 6.07
N PHE A 26 -3.14 48.68 4.92
CA PHE A 26 -3.17 47.26 4.72
C PHE A 26 -1.73 46.76 4.86
N LEU A 27 -1.38 46.27 6.04
CA LEU A 27 -0.23 45.40 6.21
C LEU A 27 -0.56 44.08 5.47
N LEU A 28 -0.14 44.02 4.21
CA LEU A 28 0.04 42.77 3.50
C LEU A 28 1.09 41.96 4.27
N TRP A 29 0.63 41.12 5.18
CA TRP A 29 1.43 40.01 5.64
C TRP A 29 1.62 39.08 4.44
N SER A 30 2.69 39.28 3.71
CA SER A 30 3.21 38.23 2.82
C SER A 30 3.55 37.06 3.73
N LEU A 31 2.67 36.06 3.76
CA LEU A 31 3.01 34.73 4.23
C LEU A 31 4.13 34.26 3.31
N SER A 32 5.38 34.47 3.72
CA SER A 32 6.51 33.79 3.14
C SER A 32 6.24 32.30 3.31
N VAL A 33 5.72 31.68 2.30
CA VAL A 33 5.74 30.22 2.19
C VAL A 33 7.24 29.86 2.19
N HIS A 34 7.78 29.52 3.35
CA HIS A 34 9.12 28.96 3.39
C HIS A 34 9.10 27.75 2.46
N ALA A 35 9.89 27.81 1.42
CA ALA A 35 10.10 26.67 0.55
C ALA A 35 10.53 25.48 1.44
N VAL A 36 9.74 24.42 1.44
CA VAL A 36 10.10 23.22 2.19
C VAL A 36 11.29 22.62 1.44
N ASP A 37 12.45 22.63 2.09
CA ASP A 37 13.65 22.04 1.50
C ASP A 37 13.47 20.54 1.36
N SER A 38 13.59 20.04 0.12
CA SER A 38 13.44 18.62 -0.15
C SER A 38 14.77 17.89 0.05
N PRO A 39 14.78 16.79 0.83
CA PRO A 39 15.98 15.98 1.03
C PRO A 39 16.31 15.08 -0.17
N ILE A 40 15.44 15.02 -1.18
CA ILE A 40 15.58 14.13 -2.34
C ILE A 40 16.73 14.63 -3.22
N LYS A 41 17.74 13.79 -3.46
CA LYS A 41 18.88 14.10 -4.35
C LYS A 41 18.49 13.81 -5.81
N SER A 42 19.30 14.30 -6.76
CA SER A 42 19.04 14.16 -8.20
C SER A 42 19.18 12.72 -8.73
N ASP A 43 19.91 11.88 -8.04
CA ASP A 43 20.17 10.47 -8.32
C ASP A 43 19.19 9.52 -7.63
N GLU A 44 18.39 10.01 -6.68
CA GLU A 44 17.45 9.22 -5.92
C GLU A 44 16.08 9.11 -6.60
N VAL A 45 15.43 8.00 -6.40
CA VAL A 45 14.08 7.68 -6.90
C VAL A 45 13.17 7.35 -5.74
N ILE A 46 11.90 7.78 -5.84
CA ILE A 46 10.85 7.38 -4.91
C ILE A 46 9.79 6.58 -5.65
N ILE A 47 9.43 5.44 -5.07
CA ILE A 47 8.22 4.69 -5.42
C ILE A 47 7.24 4.84 -4.26
N PHE A 48 6.08 5.43 -4.50
CA PHE A 48 4.97 5.38 -3.56
C PHE A 48 4.17 4.11 -3.76
N LEU A 49 3.88 3.46 -2.64
CA LEU A 49 3.16 2.20 -2.58
C LEU A 49 1.72 2.52 -2.19
N PRO A 50 0.72 1.97 -2.91
CA PRO A 50 -0.66 2.36 -2.69
C PRO A 50 -1.18 1.84 -1.35
N GLU A 51 -1.64 2.75 -0.54
CA GLU A 51 -2.17 2.53 0.79
C GLU A 51 -3.63 2.96 0.88
N VAL A 52 -4.20 2.86 2.07
CA VAL A 52 -5.60 3.16 2.33
C VAL A 52 -5.80 4.39 3.21
N GLY A 53 -6.93 5.06 3.02
CA GLY A 53 -7.45 6.06 3.93
C GLY A 53 -8.84 5.65 4.40
N TYR A 54 -9.14 5.85 5.67
CA TYR A 54 -10.42 5.48 6.27
C TYR A 54 -10.91 6.50 7.30
N PRO A 55 -12.24 6.65 7.46
CA PRO A 55 -12.81 7.55 8.44
C PRO A 55 -12.64 7.01 9.85
N LEU A 56 -12.35 7.90 10.80
CA LEU A 56 -12.38 7.55 12.22
C LEU A 56 -13.81 7.40 12.73
N ALA A 57 -13.96 6.85 13.92
CA ALA A 57 -15.27 6.51 14.51
C ALA A 57 -16.24 7.69 14.63
N ASP A 58 -15.73 8.92 14.74
CA ASP A 58 -16.52 10.14 14.80
C ASP A 58 -17.07 10.60 13.44
N GLY A 59 -16.59 10.02 12.35
CA GLY A 59 -16.93 10.38 10.97
C GLY A 59 -16.47 11.78 10.52
N LYS A 60 -15.79 12.52 11.40
CA LYS A 60 -15.33 13.90 11.12
C LYS A 60 -13.88 13.93 10.64
N GLN A 61 -13.11 12.96 11.03
CA GLN A 61 -11.70 12.84 10.70
C GLN A 61 -11.43 11.55 9.94
N TRP A 62 -10.36 11.57 9.16
CA TRP A 62 -9.84 10.46 8.40
C TRP A 62 -8.38 10.23 8.75
N ASN A 63 -7.97 9.00 8.78
CA ASN A 63 -6.57 8.62 8.78
C ASN A 63 -6.17 8.18 7.37
N LEU A 64 -5.19 8.86 6.79
CA LEU A 64 -4.64 8.55 5.48
C LEU A 64 -3.26 7.92 5.66
N HIS A 65 -3.10 6.67 5.24
CA HIS A 65 -1.81 6.00 5.25
C HIS A 65 -1.04 6.35 3.99
N VAL A 66 0.24 6.60 4.16
CA VAL A 66 1.20 6.79 3.07
C VAL A 66 2.38 5.87 3.30
N HIS A 67 2.79 5.18 2.26
CA HIS A 67 3.97 4.33 2.26
C HIS A 67 4.81 4.66 1.02
N GLY A 68 6.11 4.82 1.20
CA GLY A 68 7.02 5.06 0.11
C GLY A 68 8.35 4.34 0.34
N TRP A 69 9.11 4.21 -0.74
CA TRP A 69 10.45 3.65 -0.77
C TRP A 69 11.36 4.57 -1.55
N ILE A 70 12.44 5.03 -0.93
CA ILE A 70 13.45 5.90 -1.53
C ILE A 70 14.78 5.15 -1.64
N TYR A 71 15.39 5.22 -2.81
CA TYR A 71 16.61 4.53 -3.13
C TYR A 71 17.39 5.23 -4.24
N GLU A 72 18.68 4.93 -4.36
CA GLU A 72 19.52 5.29 -5.48
C GLU A 72 19.67 4.08 -6.40
N PRO A 73 19.21 4.17 -7.68
CA PRO A 73 19.33 3.07 -8.62
C PRO A 73 20.75 2.94 -9.15
N ASP A 74 21.28 1.73 -9.14
CA ASP A 74 22.52 1.41 -9.87
C ASP A 74 22.17 0.82 -11.25
N TRP A 75 22.27 1.65 -12.28
CA TRP A 75 21.97 1.26 -13.65
C TRP A 75 23.18 0.67 -14.39
N SER A 76 24.37 0.69 -13.78
CA SER A 76 25.65 0.36 -14.44
C SER A 76 26.06 -1.10 -14.33
N SER A 77 25.49 -1.85 -13.39
CA SER A 77 25.97 -3.18 -13.01
C SER A 77 25.11 -4.29 -13.59
N ASP A 78 25.74 -5.34 -14.11
CA ASP A 78 25.08 -6.61 -14.39
C ASP A 78 24.96 -7.42 -13.10
N PHE A 79 23.75 -7.43 -12.54
CA PHE A 79 23.47 -8.14 -11.30
C PHE A 79 23.14 -9.63 -11.49
N SER A 80 23.26 -10.19 -12.69
CA SER A 80 22.82 -11.57 -12.95
C SER A 80 23.53 -12.60 -12.07
N ILE A 81 24.84 -12.47 -11.91
CA ILE A 81 25.64 -13.38 -11.08
C ILE A 81 25.32 -13.16 -9.59
N ALA A 82 25.33 -11.90 -9.14
CA ALA A 82 25.04 -11.57 -7.75
C ALA A 82 23.61 -12.01 -7.36
N PHE A 83 22.65 -11.85 -8.25
CA PHE A 83 21.28 -12.30 -8.06
C PHE A 83 21.19 -13.82 -7.91
N ARG A 84 21.86 -14.57 -8.79
CA ARG A 84 21.90 -16.05 -8.71
C ARG A 84 22.47 -16.52 -7.38
N THR A 85 23.61 -15.95 -6.96
CA THR A 85 24.24 -16.28 -5.68
C THR A 85 23.32 -15.95 -4.49
N LEU A 86 22.71 -14.76 -4.51
CA LEU A 86 21.81 -14.32 -3.44
C LEU A 86 20.61 -15.23 -3.25
N PHE A 87 20.04 -15.69 -4.35
CA PHE A 87 18.82 -16.51 -4.33
C PHE A 87 19.12 -18.03 -4.38
N GLY A 88 20.40 -18.44 -4.34
CA GLY A 88 20.79 -19.84 -4.43
C GLY A 88 20.41 -20.48 -5.76
N LEU A 89 20.60 -19.76 -6.85
CA LEU A 89 20.14 -20.11 -8.20
C LEU A 89 21.27 -20.59 -9.11
N GLU A 90 22.44 -20.90 -8.57
CA GLU A 90 23.60 -21.33 -9.37
C GLU A 90 23.27 -22.57 -10.22
N GLU A 91 22.42 -23.44 -9.72
CA GLU A 91 21.98 -24.67 -10.42
C GLU A 91 20.81 -24.42 -11.40
N TYR A 92 20.18 -23.24 -11.36
CA TYR A 92 19.04 -22.94 -12.22
C TYR A 92 19.46 -22.07 -13.39
N ARG A 93 19.45 -22.63 -14.61
CA ARG A 93 19.40 -21.83 -15.83
C ARG A 93 17.99 -21.27 -15.98
N LEU A 94 17.82 -19.99 -15.60
CA LEU A 94 16.62 -19.25 -15.95
C LEU A 94 16.59 -19.12 -17.47
N GLU A 95 15.40 -19.05 -18.08
CA GLU A 95 15.22 -18.85 -19.54
C GLU A 95 15.60 -17.39 -19.92
N GLU A 96 16.84 -16.99 -19.62
CA GLU A 96 17.31 -15.60 -19.65
C GLU A 96 17.36 -15.03 -21.05
N GLU A 97 17.80 -15.84 -22.04
CA GLU A 97 17.96 -15.32 -23.42
C GLU A 97 16.65 -14.81 -24.02
N LYS A 98 15.52 -15.45 -23.70
CA LYS A 98 14.21 -15.08 -24.26
C LYS A 98 13.57 -13.87 -23.55
N TYR A 99 13.82 -13.71 -22.26
CA TYR A 99 13.14 -12.73 -21.43
C TYR A 99 14.11 -11.86 -20.62
N GLU A 100 15.31 -11.63 -21.17
CA GLU A 100 16.40 -10.93 -20.47
C GLU A 100 15.99 -9.53 -19.99
N SER A 101 15.24 -8.77 -20.81
CA SER A 101 14.78 -7.43 -20.42
C SER A 101 13.88 -7.44 -19.18
N ILE A 102 12.96 -8.41 -19.12
CA ILE A 102 12.06 -8.60 -17.95
C ILE A 102 12.87 -8.98 -16.72
N ALA A 103 13.81 -9.91 -16.90
CA ALA A 103 14.65 -10.39 -15.83
C ALA A 103 15.54 -9.28 -15.26
N GLN A 104 16.15 -8.46 -16.12
CA GLN A 104 16.96 -7.31 -15.70
C GLN A 104 16.11 -6.27 -14.94
N GLU A 105 14.93 -5.92 -15.46
CA GLU A 105 14.07 -4.95 -14.80
C GLU A 105 13.63 -5.36 -13.42
N ARG A 106 13.25 -6.63 -13.24
CA ARG A 106 12.82 -7.12 -11.93
C ARG A 106 13.98 -7.28 -10.96
N ARG A 107 15.13 -7.75 -11.43
CA ARG A 107 16.33 -7.98 -10.62
C ARG A 107 16.96 -6.68 -10.12
N LYS A 108 17.02 -5.64 -10.94
CA LYS A 108 17.69 -4.36 -10.57
C LYS A 108 17.17 -3.77 -9.26
N LEU A 109 15.88 -3.89 -8.95
CA LEU A 109 15.29 -3.35 -7.73
C LEU A 109 15.73 -4.07 -6.45
N PHE A 110 16.37 -5.22 -6.55
CA PHE A 110 16.96 -5.93 -5.41
C PHE A 110 18.39 -5.46 -5.08
N PHE A 111 18.99 -4.63 -5.91
CA PHE A 111 20.38 -4.19 -5.79
C PHE A 111 20.53 -2.67 -5.71
N VAL A 112 19.47 -1.98 -5.39
CA VAL A 112 19.48 -0.53 -5.20
C VAL A 112 20.13 -0.15 -3.87
N ASP A 113 20.72 1.02 -3.80
CA ASP A 113 21.17 1.61 -2.54
C ASP A 113 20.00 2.31 -1.84
N ASN A 114 19.64 1.79 -0.68
CA ASN A 114 18.50 2.27 0.08
C ASN A 114 18.85 3.53 0.86
N GLU A 115 18.05 4.58 0.74
CA GLU A 115 18.28 5.87 1.35
C GLU A 115 17.57 6.03 2.70
N GLY A 116 18.33 5.85 3.79
CA GLY A 116 17.84 6.02 5.16
C GLY A 116 17.96 7.46 5.67
N GLY A 117 17.20 7.78 6.70
CA GLY A 117 17.32 9.05 7.42
C GLY A 117 16.59 10.24 6.79
N LYS A 118 15.78 10.06 5.75
CA LYS A 118 15.13 11.13 5.00
C LYS A 118 13.70 11.34 5.41
N ARG A 119 13.30 12.60 5.58
CA ARG A 119 11.92 13.03 5.84
C ARG A 119 11.35 13.60 4.55
N ILE A 120 10.49 12.87 3.89
CA ILE A 120 9.96 13.24 2.57
C ILE A 120 8.74 14.15 2.73
N PRO A 121 8.79 15.39 2.22
CA PRO A 121 7.61 16.24 2.16
C PRO A 121 6.74 15.83 0.97
N ILE A 122 5.44 15.70 1.21
CA ILE A 122 4.44 15.46 0.17
C ILE A 122 3.41 16.58 0.15
N ARG A 123 2.77 16.77 -1.00
CA ARG A 123 1.67 17.71 -1.20
C ARG A 123 0.38 16.95 -1.50
N ILE A 124 -0.67 17.27 -0.74
CA ILE A 124 -2.05 16.86 -1.00
C ILE A 124 -2.90 18.13 -1.12
N GLY A 125 -3.46 18.38 -2.28
CA GLY A 125 -4.12 19.66 -2.54
C GLY A 125 -3.19 20.84 -2.27
N ALA A 126 -3.58 21.75 -1.39
CA ALA A 126 -2.77 22.90 -0.99
C ALA A 126 -1.90 22.63 0.27
N LYS A 127 -2.06 21.50 0.95
CA LYS A 127 -1.33 21.19 2.19
C LYS A 127 -0.05 20.42 1.92
N ILE A 128 0.93 20.66 2.78
CA ILE A 128 2.21 19.96 2.81
C ILE A 128 2.26 19.14 4.09
N PHE A 129 2.63 17.87 3.96
CA PHE A 129 2.86 16.95 5.05
C PHE A 129 4.30 16.45 4.97
N VAL A 130 4.97 16.35 6.11
CA VAL A 130 6.30 15.75 6.19
C VAL A 130 6.14 14.35 6.76
N LEU A 131 6.54 13.35 6.00
CA LEU A 131 6.41 11.95 6.39
C LEU A 131 7.46 11.54 7.42
N ASP A 132 7.28 10.37 8.02
CA ASP A 132 8.25 9.81 8.95
C ASP A 132 9.61 9.57 8.27
N GLN A 133 10.64 9.50 9.08
CA GLN A 133 12.00 9.31 8.58
C GLN A 133 12.17 7.93 7.95
N SER A 134 12.77 7.86 6.75
CA SER A 134 13.06 6.58 6.10
C SER A 134 14.01 5.73 6.93
N GLY A 135 13.71 4.43 6.99
CA GLY A 135 14.57 3.43 7.61
C GLY A 135 15.82 3.13 6.76
N SER A 136 16.74 2.33 7.30
CA SER A 136 17.92 1.86 6.56
C SER A 136 17.61 1.02 5.32
N ASN A 137 16.35 0.60 5.16
CA ASN A 137 15.83 -0.10 3.99
C ASN A 137 15.15 0.83 2.98
N GLY A 138 15.26 2.15 3.16
CA GLY A 138 14.67 3.16 2.31
C GLY A 138 13.15 3.36 2.46
N HIS A 139 12.45 2.48 3.18
CA HIS A 139 11.01 2.62 3.38
C HIS A 139 10.68 3.70 4.40
N PHE A 140 9.62 4.46 4.11
CA PHE A 140 9.09 5.51 4.98
C PHE A 140 7.57 5.50 4.96
N TYR A 141 6.97 6.00 6.02
CA TYR A 141 5.53 5.92 6.26
C TYR A 141 4.98 7.28 6.68
N GLY A 142 3.67 7.40 6.68
CA GLY A 142 2.95 8.51 7.26
C GLY A 142 1.53 8.14 7.60
N ASN A 143 1.05 8.63 8.74
CA ASN A 143 -0.33 8.54 9.19
C ASN A 143 -0.85 9.96 9.29
N LEU A 144 -1.62 10.39 8.29
CA LEU A 144 -2.05 11.77 8.15
C LEU A 144 -3.49 11.89 8.65
N LEU A 145 -3.65 12.63 9.76
CA LEU A 145 -4.96 12.94 10.27
C LEU A 145 -5.50 14.18 9.56
N VAL A 146 -6.62 14.01 8.84
CA VAL A 146 -7.27 15.06 8.05
C VAL A 146 -8.77 15.10 8.33
N THR A 147 -9.42 16.19 7.96
CA THR A 147 -10.88 16.36 8.15
C THR A 147 -11.66 15.76 6.98
N ALA A 148 -12.90 15.35 7.21
CA ALA A 148 -13.78 14.86 6.15
C ALA A 148 -14.00 15.85 4.99
N PRO A 149 -14.15 17.18 5.24
CA PRO A 149 -14.20 18.16 4.15
C PRO A 149 -12.93 18.21 3.29
N GLU A 150 -11.75 17.99 3.88
CA GLU A 150 -10.49 17.94 3.14
C GLU A 150 -10.43 16.70 2.23
N VAL A 151 -10.86 15.54 2.74
CA VAL A 151 -10.99 14.33 1.93
C VAL A 151 -11.94 14.57 0.76
N GLU A 152 -13.12 15.13 1.01
CA GLU A 152 -14.09 15.44 -0.05
C GLU A 152 -13.53 16.42 -1.09
N GLN A 153 -12.71 17.38 -0.68
CA GLN A 153 -12.07 18.35 -1.57
C GLN A 153 -10.95 17.71 -2.42
N TRP A 154 -10.19 16.77 -1.85
CA TRP A 154 -8.97 16.23 -2.49
C TRP A 154 -9.20 14.94 -3.27
N GLN A 155 -10.31 14.25 -3.01
CA GLN A 155 -10.56 12.97 -3.67
C GLN A 155 -10.81 13.12 -5.16
N ASP A 156 -10.25 12.22 -5.93
CA ASP A 156 -10.71 11.90 -7.26
C ASP A 156 -11.93 10.98 -7.14
N LYS A 157 -13.10 11.50 -7.46
CA LYS A 157 -14.38 10.77 -7.33
C LYS A 157 -14.51 9.62 -8.32
N ALA A 158 -13.81 9.67 -9.46
CA ALA A 158 -13.85 8.60 -10.46
C ALA A 158 -13.11 7.35 -10.01
N THR A 159 -11.99 7.55 -9.31
CA THR A 159 -11.13 6.45 -8.83
C THR A 159 -11.28 6.17 -7.34
N HIS A 160 -12.02 7.02 -6.62
CA HIS A 160 -12.17 6.98 -5.16
C HIS A 160 -10.80 6.97 -4.43
N THR A 161 -9.90 7.84 -4.89
CA THR A 161 -8.53 7.96 -4.35
C THR A 161 -8.18 9.41 -4.04
N ILE A 162 -7.18 9.62 -3.18
CA ILE A 162 -6.53 10.93 -3.01
C ILE A 162 -5.15 10.87 -3.67
N PRO A 163 -4.92 11.63 -4.76
CA PRO A 163 -3.60 11.75 -5.35
C PRO A 163 -2.70 12.67 -4.52
N PHE A 164 -1.42 12.37 -4.51
CA PHE A 164 -0.41 13.22 -3.89
C PHE A 164 0.92 13.15 -4.63
N THR A 165 1.82 14.11 -4.36
CA THR A 165 3.15 14.16 -4.96
C THR A 165 4.20 14.51 -3.93
N ALA A 166 5.40 13.93 -4.05
CA ALA A 166 6.54 14.39 -3.28
C ALA A 166 6.96 15.80 -3.74
N ILE A 167 7.46 16.59 -2.79
CA ILE A 167 8.08 17.88 -3.11
C ILE A 167 9.56 17.63 -3.40
N THR A 168 9.96 17.92 -4.63
CA THR A 168 11.35 17.86 -5.09
C THR A 168 12.07 19.18 -4.85
N ARG A 169 13.39 19.23 -5.04
CA ARG A 169 14.17 20.46 -4.99
C ARG A 169 13.77 21.44 -6.09
N GLU A 170 14.07 22.69 -5.86
CA GLU A 170 13.96 23.74 -6.88
C GLU A 170 14.78 23.30 -8.11
N ASN A 171 14.42 23.29 -9.26
CA ASN A 171 15.07 22.80 -10.48
C ASN A 171 15.09 21.27 -10.69
N ASP A 172 14.43 20.49 -9.85
CA ASP A 172 14.19 19.07 -10.10
C ASP A 172 12.78 18.88 -10.71
N ASN A 173 12.72 18.60 -11.99
CA ASN A 173 11.46 18.46 -12.73
C ASN A 173 10.86 17.05 -12.63
N ARG A 174 11.48 16.12 -11.89
CA ARG A 174 10.93 14.78 -11.69
C ARG A 174 9.69 14.86 -10.81
N GLN A 175 8.74 14.00 -11.11
CA GLN A 175 7.51 13.89 -10.32
C GLN A 175 7.41 12.49 -9.73
N PHE A 176 7.31 12.42 -8.42
CA PHE A 176 7.04 11.19 -7.67
C PHE A 176 5.63 11.29 -7.10
N SER A 177 4.71 10.57 -7.70
CA SER A 177 3.29 10.63 -7.36
C SER A 177 2.84 9.32 -6.72
N GLY A 178 1.88 9.43 -5.80
CA GLY A 178 1.19 8.31 -5.19
C GLY A 178 -0.30 8.57 -5.10
N LYS A 179 -1.04 7.55 -4.67
CA LYS A 179 -2.47 7.63 -4.41
C LYS A 179 -2.84 6.83 -3.18
N ILE A 180 -3.86 7.29 -2.47
CA ILE A 180 -4.43 6.66 -1.28
C ILE A 180 -5.83 6.22 -1.64
N TYR A 181 -6.14 4.93 -1.53
CA TYR A 181 -7.48 4.38 -1.77
C TYR A 181 -8.38 4.68 -0.58
N LEU A 182 -9.51 5.32 -0.81
CA LEU A 182 -10.46 5.64 0.24
C LEU A 182 -11.36 4.44 0.55
N LEU A 183 -11.47 4.12 1.82
CA LEU A 183 -12.37 3.09 2.32
C LEU A 183 -13.53 3.79 3.03
N ASP A 184 -14.74 3.69 2.48
CA ASP A 184 -15.92 4.11 3.21
C ASP A 184 -16.09 3.29 4.50
N ALA A 185 -16.73 3.87 5.49
CA ALA A 185 -16.96 3.21 6.78
C ALA A 185 -17.70 1.86 6.62
N LYS A 186 -18.56 1.76 5.60
CA LYS A 186 -19.33 0.56 5.26
C LYS A 186 -19.01 0.11 3.82
N GLY A 187 -19.39 -1.11 3.48
CA GLY A 187 -19.18 -1.69 2.15
C GLY A 187 -18.47 -3.03 2.24
N VAL A 188 -17.96 -3.48 1.11
CA VAL A 188 -17.22 -4.74 0.98
C VAL A 188 -15.77 -4.46 0.61
N SER A 189 -14.86 -5.19 1.19
CA SER A 189 -13.46 -5.23 0.80
C SER A 189 -13.09 -6.65 0.38
N VAL A 190 -12.37 -6.79 -0.72
CA VAL A 190 -11.78 -8.06 -1.16
C VAL A 190 -10.33 -8.07 -0.74
N ILE A 191 -9.94 -8.99 0.13
CA ILE A 191 -8.56 -9.27 0.46
C ILE A 191 -8.12 -10.46 -0.39
N SER A 192 -7.15 -10.23 -1.25
CA SER A 192 -6.66 -11.20 -2.23
C SER A 192 -5.20 -11.53 -1.98
N ASP A 193 -4.88 -12.80 -2.00
CA ASP A 193 -3.51 -13.21 -2.31
C ASP A 193 -3.18 -12.98 -3.79
N ILE A 194 -1.91 -13.14 -4.17
CA ILE A 194 -1.41 -12.90 -5.54
C ILE A 194 -0.95 -14.20 -6.20
N ASP A 195 0.02 -14.87 -5.59
CA ASP A 195 0.71 -16.03 -6.17
C ASP A 195 -0.22 -17.24 -6.23
N ASP A 196 -0.37 -17.87 -7.41
CA ASP A 196 -1.33 -18.94 -7.70
C ASP A 196 -2.80 -18.65 -7.39
N THR A 197 -3.10 -17.44 -6.94
CA THR A 197 -4.46 -16.91 -6.75
C THR A 197 -4.93 -16.11 -7.97
N ILE A 198 -4.21 -15.07 -8.34
CA ILE A 198 -4.51 -14.24 -9.53
C ILE A 198 -3.43 -14.34 -10.60
N LYS A 199 -2.20 -14.68 -10.21
CA LYS A 199 -1.03 -14.80 -11.06
C LYS A 199 -0.47 -16.22 -10.96
N VAL A 200 -0.27 -16.87 -12.09
CA VAL A 200 0.36 -18.20 -12.14
C VAL A 200 1.81 -18.11 -11.67
N SER A 201 2.13 -18.80 -10.60
CA SER A 201 3.45 -18.77 -9.96
C SER A 201 4.06 -20.14 -9.79
N GLU A 202 3.23 -21.18 -9.62
CA GLU A 202 3.66 -22.57 -9.37
C GLU A 202 4.52 -22.69 -8.11
N VAL A 203 4.01 -22.14 -6.96
CA VAL A 203 4.76 -21.98 -5.69
C VAL A 203 5.37 -23.28 -5.17
N HIS A 204 4.86 -24.42 -5.56
CA HIS A 204 5.39 -25.74 -5.18
C HIS A 204 6.58 -26.21 -6.02
N ASP A 205 6.80 -25.65 -7.21
CA ASP A 205 7.97 -25.91 -8.04
C ASP A 205 8.93 -24.72 -7.95
N LYS A 206 10.01 -24.87 -7.20
CA LYS A 206 11.01 -23.82 -7.00
C LYS A 206 11.54 -23.22 -8.30
N LYS A 207 11.79 -24.07 -9.32
CA LYS A 207 12.30 -23.62 -10.61
C LYS A 207 11.25 -22.82 -11.36
N ALA A 208 10.03 -23.32 -11.41
CA ALA A 208 8.91 -22.64 -12.03
C ALA A 208 8.59 -21.31 -11.32
N LEU A 209 8.51 -21.31 -9.99
CA LEU A 209 8.30 -20.12 -9.18
C LEU A 209 9.32 -19.00 -9.50
N LEU A 210 10.61 -19.37 -9.55
CA LEU A 210 11.66 -18.40 -9.87
C LEU A 210 11.56 -17.88 -11.30
N ALA A 211 11.31 -18.75 -12.27
CA ALA A 211 11.12 -18.35 -13.65
C ALA A 211 9.90 -17.45 -13.82
N ASN A 212 8.76 -17.82 -13.22
CA ASN A 212 7.51 -17.08 -13.28
C ASN A 212 7.59 -15.75 -12.50
N THR A 213 8.44 -15.67 -11.49
CA THR A 213 8.62 -14.43 -10.71
C THR A 213 9.60 -13.46 -11.37
N PHE A 214 10.75 -13.94 -11.87
CA PHE A 214 11.84 -13.07 -12.26
C PHE A 214 12.13 -13.02 -13.76
N SER A 215 11.77 -14.04 -14.53
CA SER A 215 12.20 -14.12 -15.93
C SER A 215 11.05 -14.07 -16.93
N ARG A 216 9.93 -14.70 -16.63
CA ARG A 216 8.79 -14.80 -17.56
C ARG A 216 7.82 -13.64 -17.43
N PRO A 217 7.07 -13.27 -18.48
CA PRO A 217 5.89 -12.42 -18.31
C PRO A 217 4.95 -13.00 -17.26
N PHE A 218 4.33 -12.15 -16.47
CA PHE A 218 3.28 -12.60 -15.55
C PHE A 218 2.06 -13.05 -16.34
N VAL A 219 1.49 -14.17 -15.95
CA VAL A 219 0.31 -14.77 -16.60
C VAL A 219 -0.82 -14.83 -15.57
N PRO A 220 -2.02 -14.36 -15.90
CA PRO A 220 -3.15 -14.44 -14.99
C PRO A 220 -3.65 -15.88 -14.86
N VAL A 221 -4.11 -16.24 -13.67
CA VAL A 221 -4.95 -17.43 -13.50
C VAL A 221 -6.21 -17.25 -14.35
N PRO A 222 -6.56 -18.22 -15.21
CA PRO A 222 -7.67 -18.08 -16.14
C PRO A 222 -8.97 -17.64 -15.47
N GLN A 223 -9.68 -16.70 -16.08
CA GLN A 223 -10.98 -16.15 -15.65
C GLN A 223 -10.97 -15.36 -14.33
N MET A 224 -9.87 -15.29 -13.60
CA MET A 224 -9.83 -14.55 -12.32
C MET A 224 -10.03 -13.05 -12.52
N ALA A 225 -9.49 -12.45 -13.58
CA ALA A 225 -9.71 -11.03 -13.87
C ALA A 225 -11.21 -10.72 -14.07
N GLN A 226 -11.93 -11.57 -14.80
CA GLN A 226 -13.37 -11.44 -15.01
C GLN A 226 -14.15 -11.61 -13.70
N PHE A 227 -13.76 -12.57 -12.87
CA PHE A 227 -14.35 -12.76 -11.55
C PHE A 227 -14.17 -11.51 -10.65
N TYR A 228 -12.97 -10.91 -10.65
CA TYR A 228 -12.71 -9.70 -9.86
C TYR A 228 -13.49 -8.48 -10.38
N GLN A 229 -13.62 -8.33 -11.70
CA GLN A 229 -14.47 -7.30 -12.29
C GLN A 229 -15.95 -7.51 -11.93
N GLN A 230 -16.40 -8.74 -11.89
CA GLN A 230 -17.75 -9.07 -11.41
C GLN A 230 -17.93 -8.67 -9.95
N LEU A 231 -17.00 -9.00 -9.05
CA LEU A 231 -17.05 -8.58 -7.66
C LEU A 231 -17.08 -7.04 -7.51
N ALA A 232 -16.31 -6.33 -8.32
CA ALA A 232 -16.26 -4.87 -8.32
C ALA A 232 -17.60 -4.23 -8.75
N THR A 233 -18.36 -4.91 -9.61
CA THR A 233 -19.63 -4.39 -10.16
C THR A 233 -20.84 -4.80 -9.34
N GLN A 234 -20.83 -5.97 -8.70
CA GLN A 234 -21.96 -6.49 -7.92
C GLN A 234 -22.20 -5.69 -6.62
N GLU A 235 -21.14 -5.21 -6.00
CA GLU A 235 -21.21 -4.44 -4.76
C GLU A 235 -20.53 -3.07 -5.00
N PRO A 236 -21.28 -2.02 -5.34
CA PRO A 236 -20.70 -0.68 -5.54
C PRO A 236 -19.86 -0.22 -4.32
N GLY A 237 -18.69 0.33 -4.57
CA GLY A 237 -17.77 0.73 -3.52
C GLY A 237 -16.92 -0.43 -2.96
N THR A 238 -16.90 -1.58 -3.65
CA THR A 238 -15.94 -2.66 -3.35
C THR A 238 -14.51 -2.17 -3.56
N THR A 239 -13.68 -2.42 -2.56
CA THR A 239 -12.25 -2.11 -2.59
C THR A 239 -11.41 -3.38 -2.56
N PHE A 240 -10.22 -3.32 -3.12
CA PHE A 240 -9.33 -4.46 -3.23
C PHE A 240 -8.03 -4.23 -2.44
N HIS A 241 -7.56 -5.28 -1.77
CA HIS A 241 -6.33 -5.29 -0.99
C HIS A 241 -5.53 -6.53 -1.38
N TYR A 242 -4.37 -6.34 -2.00
CA TYR A 242 -3.49 -7.42 -2.42
C TYR A 242 -2.46 -7.70 -1.32
N VAL A 243 -2.55 -8.87 -0.70
CA VAL A 243 -1.74 -9.28 0.45
C VAL A 243 -0.93 -10.50 0.06
N SER A 244 0.38 -10.36 -0.12
CA SER A 244 1.24 -11.43 -0.60
C SER A 244 2.55 -11.52 0.17
N ALA A 245 3.15 -12.70 0.16
CA ALA A 245 4.53 -12.92 0.61
C ALA A 245 5.57 -12.34 -0.35
N SER A 246 5.18 -11.95 -1.55
CA SER A 246 6.04 -11.32 -2.54
C SER A 246 6.70 -10.05 -2.00
N PRO A 247 7.99 -9.80 -2.32
CA PRO A 247 8.70 -8.63 -1.84
C PRO A 247 8.28 -7.34 -2.55
N TRP A 248 8.40 -6.20 -1.86
CA TRP A 248 8.07 -4.87 -2.39
C TRP A 248 8.80 -4.50 -3.67
N GLN A 249 9.98 -5.07 -3.92
CA GLN A 249 10.73 -4.89 -5.16
C GLN A 249 9.96 -5.36 -6.41
N LEU A 250 8.97 -6.23 -6.25
CA LEU A 250 8.12 -6.70 -7.36
C LEU A 250 6.89 -5.79 -7.60
N TYR A 251 6.65 -4.80 -6.75
CA TYR A 251 5.46 -3.93 -6.85
C TYR A 251 5.27 -3.30 -8.24
N PRO A 252 6.30 -2.73 -8.91
CA PRO A 252 6.10 -2.16 -10.24
C PRO A 252 5.60 -3.19 -11.27
N ALA A 253 6.20 -4.39 -11.29
CA ALA A 253 5.78 -5.45 -12.19
C ALA A 253 4.38 -6.01 -11.85
N LEU A 254 4.02 -6.08 -10.57
CA LEU A 254 2.68 -6.50 -10.13
C LEU A 254 1.62 -5.47 -10.51
N THR A 255 1.93 -4.18 -10.41
CA THR A 255 1.00 -3.12 -10.83
C THR A 255 0.76 -3.17 -12.34
N GLU A 256 1.83 -3.29 -13.14
CA GLU A 256 1.72 -3.46 -14.59
C GLU A 256 0.88 -4.71 -14.95
N PHE A 257 1.06 -5.80 -14.22
CA PHE A 257 0.26 -7.02 -14.39
C PHE A 257 -1.23 -6.77 -14.12
N LEU A 258 -1.58 -6.11 -13.00
CA LEU A 258 -2.99 -5.81 -12.71
C LEU A 258 -3.61 -4.92 -13.78
N GLU A 259 -2.90 -3.90 -14.24
CA GLU A 259 -3.36 -2.99 -15.29
C GLU A 259 -3.53 -3.70 -16.64
N THR A 260 -2.54 -4.49 -17.05
CA THR A 260 -2.53 -5.23 -18.32
C THR A 260 -3.70 -6.20 -18.43
N TYR A 261 -4.01 -6.90 -17.35
CA TYR A 261 -5.09 -7.90 -17.33
C TYR A 261 -6.41 -7.38 -16.74
N HIS A 262 -6.48 -6.06 -16.48
CA HIS A 262 -7.68 -5.37 -16.02
C HIS A 262 -8.22 -5.89 -14.68
N PHE A 263 -7.34 -6.28 -13.77
CA PHE A 263 -7.73 -6.49 -12.38
C PHE A 263 -8.05 -5.15 -11.72
N PRO A 264 -9.03 -5.09 -10.82
CA PRO A 264 -9.29 -3.87 -10.05
C PRO A 264 -8.05 -3.44 -9.27
N LEU A 265 -7.69 -2.17 -9.37
CA LEU A 265 -6.57 -1.62 -8.60
C LEU A 265 -6.96 -1.45 -7.14
N GLY A 266 -5.98 -1.50 -6.24
CA GLY A 266 -6.19 -1.43 -4.80
C GLY A 266 -4.91 -1.21 -4.03
N SER A 267 -4.97 -1.34 -2.70
CA SER A 267 -3.78 -1.29 -1.86
C SER A 267 -2.96 -2.57 -1.97
N PHE A 268 -1.66 -2.43 -1.77
CA PHE A 268 -0.73 -3.56 -1.73
C PHE A 268 -0.12 -3.69 -0.34
N HIS A 269 0.01 -4.93 0.13
CA HIS A 269 0.61 -5.29 1.40
C HIS A 269 1.59 -6.44 1.15
N LEU A 270 2.80 -6.08 0.74
CA LEU A 270 3.88 -7.00 0.39
C LEU A 270 4.89 -7.11 1.52
N ARG A 271 5.82 -8.07 1.44
CA ARG A 271 6.84 -8.25 2.48
C ARG A 271 8.06 -7.39 2.23
N LEU A 272 8.67 -6.93 3.33
CA LEU A 272 10.01 -6.34 3.30
C LEU A 272 11.03 -7.45 3.07
N PHE A 273 11.78 -7.36 1.99
CA PHE A 273 12.92 -8.24 1.74
C PHE A 273 14.20 -7.62 2.31
N ARG A 274 14.94 -8.41 3.09
CA ARG A 274 16.24 -8.02 3.64
C ARG A 274 17.32 -9.01 3.22
N TRP A 275 18.45 -8.49 2.75
CA TRP A 275 19.63 -9.28 2.37
C TRP A 275 20.11 -10.28 3.44
N LYS A 276 19.82 -10.01 4.72
CA LYS A 276 20.24 -10.84 5.85
C LYS A 276 19.27 -12.00 6.15
N ASP A 277 18.10 -11.98 5.60
CA ASP A 277 17.06 -12.96 5.87
C ASP A 277 17.14 -14.08 4.82
N SER A 278 18.15 -14.95 4.94
CA SER A 278 18.28 -16.26 4.27
C SER A 278 17.29 -16.54 3.13
N SER A 279 17.74 -16.84 1.97
CA SER A 279 17.08 -17.27 0.72
C SER A 279 15.67 -16.71 0.42
N PHE A 280 15.45 -16.27 -0.81
CA PHE A 280 14.13 -15.89 -1.36
C PHE A 280 13.00 -16.89 -1.02
N PHE A 281 13.33 -18.18 -0.98
CA PHE A 281 12.38 -19.22 -0.61
C PHE A 281 11.87 -19.13 0.83
N SER A 282 12.60 -18.49 1.74
CA SER A 282 12.11 -18.27 3.12
C SER A 282 10.94 -17.30 3.18
N LEU A 283 10.76 -16.45 2.16
CA LEU A 283 9.61 -15.57 2.06
C LEU A 283 8.30 -16.38 1.95
N PHE A 284 8.34 -17.50 1.24
CA PHE A 284 7.18 -18.37 1.01
C PHE A 284 7.02 -19.47 2.07
N GLN A 285 8.03 -19.69 2.93
CA GLN A 285 7.97 -20.76 3.93
C GLN A 285 7.10 -20.43 5.15
N SER A 286 6.84 -19.16 5.44
CA SER A 286 6.02 -18.77 6.60
C SER A 286 5.31 -17.42 6.34
N PRO A 287 4.34 -17.38 5.41
CA PRO A 287 3.58 -16.16 5.12
C PRO A 287 2.59 -15.79 6.24
N GLN A 288 2.25 -16.75 7.13
CA GLN A 288 1.17 -16.64 8.11
C GLN A 288 1.21 -15.36 8.96
N PRO A 289 2.31 -15.01 9.68
CA PRO A 289 2.26 -13.85 10.56
C PRO A 289 1.95 -12.56 9.82
N HIS A 290 2.56 -12.35 8.65
CA HIS A 290 2.35 -11.17 7.84
C HIS A 290 0.91 -11.08 7.31
N LYS A 291 0.39 -12.18 6.71
CA LYS A 291 -1.00 -12.21 6.19
C LYS A 291 -2.01 -11.98 7.32
N ILE A 292 -1.85 -12.66 8.46
CA ILE A 292 -2.75 -12.52 9.61
C ILE A 292 -2.76 -11.09 10.13
N GLU A 293 -1.59 -10.51 10.41
CA GLU A 293 -1.45 -9.15 10.92
C GLU A 293 -2.06 -8.12 9.97
N THR A 294 -1.78 -8.23 8.68
CA THR A 294 -2.34 -7.34 7.65
C THR A 294 -3.86 -7.43 7.58
N ILE A 295 -4.42 -8.64 7.54
CA ILE A 295 -5.87 -8.84 7.50
C ILE A 295 -6.52 -8.26 8.76
N GLU A 296 -5.94 -8.50 9.93
CA GLU A 296 -6.47 -7.98 11.20
C GLU A 296 -6.40 -6.45 11.26
N HIS A 297 -5.35 -5.81 10.76
CA HIS A 297 -5.29 -4.35 10.66
C HIS A 297 -6.40 -3.80 9.77
N LEU A 298 -6.63 -4.36 8.58
CA LEU A 298 -7.72 -3.95 7.68
C LEU A 298 -9.10 -4.09 8.35
N LEU A 299 -9.32 -5.18 9.09
CA LEU A 299 -10.54 -5.41 9.86
C LEU A 299 -10.73 -4.38 10.99
N GLN A 300 -9.64 -3.99 11.67
CA GLN A 300 -9.65 -3.03 12.77
C GLN A 300 -9.85 -1.59 12.27
N TRP A 301 -9.20 -1.21 11.18
CA TRP A 301 -9.32 0.14 10.62
C TRP A 301 -10.74 0.43 10.13
N CYS A 302 -11.43 -0.58 9.62
CA CYS A 302 -12.78 -0.42 9.07
C CYS A 302 -13.80 -1.33 9.78
N PRO A 303 -14.18 -1.02 11.03
CA PRO A 303 -14.96 -1.93 11.88
C PRO A 303 -16.38 -2.23 11.37
N GLN A 304 -16.91 -1.49 10.41
CA GLN A 304 -18.24 -1.71 9.83
C GLN A 304 -18.20 -2.30 8.41
N ARG A 305 -17.02 -2.46 7.80
CA ARG A 305 -16.89 -3.10 6.48
C ARG A 305 -16.93 -4.61 6.62
N ARG A 306 -17.42 -5.27 5.57
CA ARG A 306 -17.40 -6.74 5.44
C ARG A 306 -16.30 -7.12 4.45
N PHE A 307 -15.82 -8.35 4.54
CA PHE A 307 -14.67 -8.80 3.76
C PHE A 307 -14.94 -10.10 3.03
N MET A 308 -14.48 -10.19 1.79
CA MET A 308 -14.30 -11.43 1.05
C MET A 308 -12.80 -11.75 1.05
N LEU A 309 -12.46 -13.01 1.23
CA LEU A 309 -11.09 -13.48 1.24
C LEU A 309 -10.88 -14.39 0.03
N VAL A 310 -9.85 -14.12 -0.77
CA VAL A 310 -9.54 -14.88 -1.98
C VAL A 310 -8.08 -15.33 -1.92
N GLY A 311 -7.85 -16.63 -2.01
CA GLY A 311 -6.52 -17.20 -1.92
C GLY A 311 -6.44 -18.56 -2.61
N ASP A 312 -5.33 -19.24 -2.42
CA ASP A 312 -5.07 -20.54 -3.01
C ASP A 312 -4.83 -21.63 -1.96
N SER A 313 -4.74 -22.86 -2.41
CA SER A 313 -4.44 -24.02 -1.56
C SER A 313 -2.97 -24.40 -1.52
N GLY A 314 -2.13 -23.79 -2.33
CA GLY A 314 -0.70 -24.06 -2.40
C GLY A 314 0.06 -23.50 -1.22
N GLU A 315 -0.37 -22.32 -0.74
CA GLU A 315 0.12 -21.72 0.51
C GLU A 315 -0.77 -22.16 1.70
N GLN A 316 -0.90 -21.29 2.70
CA GLN A 316 -1.67 -21.56 3.92
C GLN A 316 -2.95 -20.71 4.01
N ASP A 317 -3.44 -20.22 2.87
CA ASP A 317 -4.56 -19.29 2.85
C ASP A 317 -5.84 -19.91 3.38
N ALA A 318 -6.12 -21.15 3.05
CA ALA A 318 -7.31 -21.83 3.55
C ALA A 318 -7.36 -21.86 5.08
N GLU A 319 -6.24 -22.21 5.73
CA GLU A 319 -6.10 -22.27 7.18
C GLU A 319 -6.15 -20.89 7.83
N ILE A 320 -5.46 -19.89 7.24
CA ILE A 320 -5.46 -18.50 7.70
C ILE A 320 -6.87 -17.92 7.62
N TYR A 321 -7.54 -18.07 6.48
CA TYR A 321 -8.86 -17.49 6.26
C TYR A 321 -9.92 -18.17 7.12
N ALA A 322 -9.80 -19.47 7.35
CA ALA A 322 -10.67 -20.19 8.29
C ALA A 322 -10.49 -19.67 9.73
N MET A 323 -9.25 -19.40 10.15
CA MET A 323 -8.96 -18.81 11.47
C MET A 323 -9.56 -17.41 11.59
N ILE A 324 -9.36 -16.55 10.59
CA ILE A 324 -9.94 -15.20 10.56
C ILE A 324 -11.47 -15.23 10.58
N ALA A 325 -12.09 -16.11 9.80
CA ALA A 325 -13.55 -16.24 9.76
C ALA A 325 -14.14 -16.70 11.10
N ARG A 326 -13.46 -17.61 11.82
CA ARG A 326 -13.89 -18.00 13.18
C ARG A 326 -13.75 -16.86 14.19
N LYS A 327 -12.69 -16.05 14.05
CA LYS A 327 -12.44 -14.90 14.94
C LYS A 327 -13.40 -13.73 14.67
N TYR A 328 -13.80 -13.55 13.41
CA TYR A 328 -14.62 -12.42 12.95
C TYR A 328 -15.83 -12.87 12.10
N PRO A 329 -16.72 -13.74 12.62
CA PRO A 329 -17.74 -14.41 11.80
C PRO A 329 -18.73 -13.45 11.11
N GLU A 330 -19.06 -12.31 11.74
CA GLU A 330 -19.97 -11.31 11.19
C GLU A 330 -19.31 -10.44 10.10
N ARG A 331 -17.98 -10.53 9.99
CA ARG A 331 -17.20 -9.64 9.12
C ARG A 331 -16.78 -10.32 7.82
N ILE A 332 -16.68 -11.64 7.79
CA ILE A 332 -16.29 -12.39 6.61
C ILE A 332 -17.55 -12.83 5.87
N VAL A 333 -17.71 -12.29 4.65
CA VAL A 333 -18.87 -12.60 3.79
C VAL A 333 -18.67 -13.94 3.11
N HIS A 334 -17.49 -14.13 2.51
CA HIS A 334 -17.18 -15.33 1.75
C HIS A 334 -15.67 -15.56 1.67
N ILE A 335 -15.28 -16.83 1.53
CA ILE A 335 -13.91 -17.27 1.31
C ILE A 335 -13.88 -18.04 -0.02
N PHE A 336 -13.01 -17.65 -0.93
CA PHE A 336 -12.75 -18.33 -2.18
C PHE A 336 -11.35 -18.93 -2.16
N ILE A 337 -11.23 -20.22 -2.41
CA ILE A 337 -9.93 -20.92 -2.46
C ILE A 337 -9.76 -21.56 -3.84
N HIS A 338 -8.73 -21.10 -4.56
CA HIS A 338 -8.27 -21.72 -5.79
C HIS A 338 -7.49 -23.00 -5.43
N GLU A 339 -8.02 -24.18 -5.79
CA GLU A 339 -7.34 -25.44 -5.55
C GLU A 339 -6.25 -25.65 -6.60
N VAL A 340 -4.99 -25.57 -6.17
CA VAL A 340 -3.82 -25.81 -7.01
C VAL A 340 -3.21 -27.18 -6.76
N PRO A 341 -2.56 -27.81 -7.77
CA PRO A 341 -1.88 -29.09 -7.60
C PRO A 341 -0.77 -28.99 -6.54
N ARG A 342 -0.74 -29.91 -5.58
CA ARG A 342 0.32 -30.05 -4.59
C ARG A 342 1.32 -31.12 -4.98
N GLN A 343 2.62 -30.91 -4.76
CA GLN A 343 3.68 -31.86 -5.11
C GLN A 343 3.47 -33.27 -4.56
N ASN A 344 2.86 -33.39 -3.38
CA ASN A 344 2.67 -34.70 -2.72
C ASN A 344 1.34 -35.35 -3.07
N GLY A 345 0.55 -34.83 -3.98
CA GLY A 345 -0.76 -35.37 -4.34
C GLY A 345 -1.81 -35.31 -3.21
N ASN A 346 -1.46 -34.81 -2.02
CA ASN A 346 -2.35 -34.70 -0.88
C ASN A 346 -3.32 -33.54 -1.08
N LYS A 347 -4.61 -33.83 -1.06
CA LYS A 347 -5.67 -32.81 -1.02
C LYS A 347 -5.94 -32.37 0.41
N LEU A 348 -6.26 -31.07 0.59
CA LEU A 348 -6.78 -30.59 1.86
C LEU A 348 -8.15 -31.18 2.15
N ASP A 349 -8.39 -31.57 3.39
CA ASP A 349 -9.75 -31.82 3.84
C ASP A 349 -10.41 -30.46 4.20
N TYR A 350 -11.02 -29.84 3.23
CA TYR A 350 -11.66 -28.53 3.40
C TYR A 350 -12.83 -28.55 4.42
N ARG A 351 -13.44 -29.72 4.68
CA ARG A 351 -14.47 -29.83 5.72
C ARG A 351 -13.86 -29.70 7.10
N GLU A 352 -12.67 -30.25 7.30
CA GLU A 352 -11.96 -30.09 8.57
C GLU A 352 -11.35 -28.69 8.68
N VAL A 353 -10.75 -28.16 7.60
CA VAL A 353 -10.19 -26.78 7.57
C VAL A 353 -11.27 -25.74 7.90
N PHE A 354 -12.44 -25.83 7.28
CA PHE A 354 -13.55 -24.87 7.48
C PHE A 354 -14.58 -25.32 8.53
N LYS A 355 -14.23 -26.27 9.37
CA LYS A 355 -15.11 -26.74 10.45
C LYS A 355 -15.61 -25.57 11.32
N GLY A 356 -16.91 -25.51 11.54
CA GLY A 356 -17.57 -24.44 12.29
C GLY A 356 -17.90 -23.18 11.46
N ILE A 357 -17.52 -23.14 10.18
CA ILE A 357 -17.89 -22.08 9.23
C ILE A 357 -19.01 -22.64 8.33
N PRO A 358 -20.12 -21.91 8.14
CA PRO A 358 -21.21 -22.35 7.25
C PRO A 358 -20.70 -22.68 5.84
N THR A 359 -21.16 -23.78 5.27
CA THR A 359 -20.75 -24.21 3.91
C THR A 359 -21.15 -23.22 2.81
N THR A 360 -22.08 -22.32 3.10
CA THR A 360 -22.46 -21.21 2.22
C THR A 360 -21.50 -20.03 2.24
N GLN A 361 -20.53 -20.01 3.17
CA GLN A 361 -19.55 -18.93 3.32
C GLN A 361 -18.18 -19.25 2.70
N TRP A 362 -18.02 -20.40 2.05
CA TRP A 362 -16.76 -20.71 1.40
C TRP A 362 -16.98 -21.53 0.11
N THR A 363 -16.09 -21.35 -0.83
CA THR A 363 -16.08 -22.04 -2.12
C THR A 363 -14.65 -22.42 -2.46
N VAL A 364 -14.44 -23.68 -2.81
CA VAL A 364 -13.20 -24.18 -3.39
C VAL A 364 -13.44 -24.42 -4.87
N PHE A 365 -12.55 -23.93 -5.71
CA PHE A 365 -12.68 -24.06 -7.15
C PHE A 365 -11.33 -24.38 -7.81
N THR A 366 -11.36 -25.09 -8.91
CA THR A 366 -10.20 -25.38 -9.77
C THR A 366 -10.23 -24.55 -11.06
N ASP A 367 -11.40 -24.04 -11.41
CA ASP A 367 -11.64 -23.22 -12.59
C ASP A 367 -12.58 -22.06 -12.21
N ALA A 368 -12.06 -20.85 -12.33
CA ALA A 368 -12.78 -19.64 -11.96
C ALA A 368 -14.02 -19.37 -12.84
N THR A 369 -14.18 -20.07 -13.98
CA THR A 369 -15.42 -20.02 -14.78
C THR A 369 -16.63 -20.40 -13.93
N SER A 370 -16.47 -21.28 -12.95
CA SER A 370 -17.54 -21.69 -12.03
C SER A 370 -18.01 -20.58 -11.10
N LEU A 371 -17.24 -19.52 -10.92
CA LEU A 371 -17.53 -18.36 -10.08
C LEU A 371 -18.24 -17.23 -10.84
N LEU A 372 -18.20 -17.28 -12.18
CA LEU A 372 -18.83 -16.25 -13.00
C LEU A 372 -20.36 -16.42 -12.93
N ALA A 373 -21.08 -15.32 -12.75
CA ALA A 373 -22.53 -15.32 -12.80
C ALA A 373 -22.99 -15.80 -14.17
N LYS A 374 -23.97 -16.68 -14.18
CA LYS A 374 -24.64 -17.15 -15.40
C LYS A 374 -25.67 -16.13 -15.87
#